data_ee39925dc1d78e3e520b3285226b9ec2
#
_entry.id   ee39925dc1d78e3e520b3285226b9ec2
#
_cell.length_a   1.000
_cell.length_b   1.000
_cell.length_c   1.000
_cell.angle_alpha   90.00
_cell.angle_beta   90.00
_cell.angle_gamma   90.00
#
_symmetry.space_group_name_H-M   'P 1'
#
loop_
_entity.id
_entity.type
_entity.pdbx_description
1 polymer ?
#
loop_
_entity_poly.entity_id
_entity_poly.type
_entity_poly.pdbx_seq_one_letter_code
_entity_poly.pdbx_strand_id
1 'polypeptide(L)'
;MKRFSKFLIMAFASLFVFANAYAQDLGEATEVYNNAATALSEGNDNDALAGFQKALSLAEAAGEAGAQLATECKGIIPKILVKIGKEAANAKDLDGAIAKFKEAIAKATEWGDAETASEAKELIPLIFITDGNQLLNEKKFAEAIVEYEKALAEDPDNGMAYLRIGMCKNQLGDAAGAIAAFEKAMTLGQEANAKKQLVNVYVKKANADLRAKNSQGALDNAKKSLEYGENPNAYMIGGTAAVALKKYDDAIELLSKAKANANVNYNLARSYEAKGNSAKACEYYKLIAADAKLGEFAKAKVAALCK
;
A
#
# COMPACT_ATOMS: atom_id res chain seq x y z
N MET A 1 -17.76 -9.32 9.03
CA MET A 1 -18.92 -9.41 8.15
C MET A 1 -20.27 -9.81 8.80
N LYS A 2 -20.36 -10.20 10.07
CA LYS A 2 -21.64 -10.60 10.73
C LYS A 2 -22.33 -9.50 11.56
N ARG A 3 -21.84 -8.26 11.61
CA ARG A 3 -22.42 -7.17 12.42
C ARG A 3 -23.26 -6.15 11.64
N PHE A 4 -23.13 -6.10 10.31
CA PHE A 4 -23.89 -5.15 9.47
C PHE A 4 -25.37 -5.55 9.25
N SER A 5 -25.66 -6.84 9.26
CA SER A 5 -27.03 -7.36 9.04
C SER A 5 -28.02 -7.00 10.14
N LYS A 6 -27.57 -6.70 11.37
CA LYS A 6 -28.47 -6.45 12.50
C LYS A 6 -28.94 -5.00 12.63
N PHE A 7 -28.24 -4.03 12.05
CA PHE A 7 -28.64 -2.61 12.14
C PHE A 7 -29.69 -2.21 11.10
N LEU A 8 -29.72 -2.87 9.94
CA LEU A 8 -30.71 -2.58 8.90
C LEU A 8 -32.14 -3.10 9.29
N ILE A 9 -32.20 -4.13 10.13
CA ILE A 9 -33.50 -4.76 10.53
C ILE A 9 -34.22 -3.94 11.59
N MET A 10 -33.57 -3.07 12.35
CA MET A 10 -34.20 -2.30 13.43
C MET A 10 -34.86 -0.99 12.97
N ALA A 11 -34.69 -0.53 11.74
CA ALA A 11 -35.33 0.64 11.20
C ALA A 11 -36.79 0.35 10.69
N PHE A 12 -37.16 -0.93 10.61
CA PHE A 12 -38.46 -1.34 10.01
C PHE A 12 -39.65 -1.44 10.99
N ALA A 13 -39.46 -1.18 12.28
CA ALA A 13 -40.50 -1.44 13.28
C ALA A 13 -41.41 -0.23 13.63
N SER A 14 -41.22 0.95 13.00
CA SER A 14 -41.93 2.17 13.41
C SER A 14 -43.04 2.68 12.46
N LEU A 15 -43.44 1.92 11.45
CA LEU A 15 -44.38 2.39 10.41
C LEU A 15 -45.80 1.84 10.55
N PHE A 16 -46.34 1.80 11.75
CA PHE A 16 -47.76 1.44 11.94
C PHE A 16 -48.47 2.41 12.83
N VAL A 17 -48.59 3.69 12.51
CA VAL A 17 -49.68 4.55 12.97
C VAL A 17 -49.70 5.86 12.17
N PHE A 18 -50.29 5.91 11.01
CA PHE A 18 -51.01 7.09 10.50
C PHE A 18 -51.96 6.61 9.41
N ALA A 19 -53.10 6.04 9.84
CA ALA A 19 -54.21 5.84 8.97
C ALA A 19 -55.23 6.97 9.23
N ASN A 20 -55.59 7.63 8.19
CA ASN A 20 -56.87 8.21 7.86
C ASN A 20 -56.77 9.65 7.35
N ALA A 21 -56.68 9.79 6.06
CA ALA A 21 -57.37 10.73 5.19
C ALA A 21 -56.80 10.79 3.77
N TYR A 22 -55.56 10.25 3.55
CA TYR A 22 -54.91 10.22 2.22
C TYR A 22 -54.57 8.79 1.78
N ALA A 23 -55.27 7.79 2.31
CA ALA A 23 -54.92 6.38 2.26
C ALA A 23 -54.97 5.77 0.83
N GLN A 24 -55.60 6.42 -0.11
CA GLN A 24 -55.81 5.84 -1.45
C GLN A 24 -54.64 6.15 -2.40
N ASP A 25 -54.00 7.32 -2.27
CA ASP A 25 -52.92 7.75 -3.17
C ASP A 25 -51.55 7.17 -2.78
N LEU A 26 -51.35 6.73 -1.54
CA LEU A 26 -50.11 6.12 -1.04
C LEU A 26 -50.14 4.59 -0.97
N GLY A 27 -51.30 3.97 -1.19
CA GLY A 27 -51.49 2.52 -1.05
C GLY A 27 -50.52 1.72 -1.90
N GLU A 28 -50.40 2.04 -3.20
CA GLU A 28 -49.47 1.38 -4.12
C GLU A 28 -48.02 1.67 -3.75
N ALA A 29 -47.68 2.91 -3.42
CA ALA A 29 -46.30 3.28 -3.04
C ALA A 29 -45.85 2.51 -1.79
N THR A 30 -46.70 2.38 -0.79
CA THR A 30 -46.44 1.64 0.45
C THR A 30 -46.32 0.13 0.21
N GLU A 31 -47.18 -0.44 -0.63
CA GLU A 31 -47.09 -1.85 -0.99
C GLU A 31 -45.75 -2.15 -1.71
N VAL A 32 -45.39 -1.34 -2.71
CA VAL A 32 -44.13 -1.48 -3.44
C VAL A 32 -42.90 -1.33 -2.51
N TYR A 33 -42.95 -0.37 -1.57
CA TYR A 33 -41.94 -0.21 -0.54
C TYR A 33 -41.78 -1.46 0.33
N ASN A 34 -42.88 -2.00 0.83
CA ASN A 34 -42.85 -3.20 1.67
C ASN A 34 -42.36 -4.44 0.93
N ASN A 35 -42.72 -4.59 -0.34
CA ASN A 35 -42.18 -5.66 -1.20
C ASN A 35 -40.70 -5.50 -1.44
N ALA A 36 -40.21 -4.28 -1.67
CA ALA A 36 -38.81 -3.97 -1.79
C ALA A 36 -38.01 -4.26 -0.49
N ALA A 37 -38.62 -3.93 0.66
CA ALA A 37 -38.01 -4.24 1.96
C ALA A 37 -37.93 -5.75 2.20
N THR A 38 -38.92 -6.51 1.78
CA THR A 38 -38.90 -7.98 1.83
C THR A 38 -37.78 -8.51 0.94
N ALA A 39 -37.69 -8.07 -0.32
CA ALA A 39 -36.61 -8.46 -1.24
C ALA A 39 -35.24 -8.15 -0.67
N LEU A 40 -35.06 -6.98 -0.03
CA LEU A 40 -33.80 -6.61 0.64
C LEU A 40 -33.45 -7.56 1.78
N SER A 41 -34.46 -7.97 2.57
CA SER A 41 -34.26 -8.89 3.69
C SER A 41 -33.87 -10.31 3.23
N GLU A 42 -34.33 -10.70 2.06
CA GLU A 42 -34.02 -11.97 1.40
C GLU A 42 -32.70 -11.95 0.67
N GLY A 43 -32.03 -10.77 0.55
CA GLY A 43 -30.77 -10.60 -0.16
C GLY A 43 -30.94 -10.41 -1.68
N ASN A 44 -32.16 -10.15 -2.15
CA ASN A 44 -32.48 -9.86 -3.55
C ASN A 44 -32.25 -8.35 -3.82
N ASP A 45 -31.01 -7.88 -3.73
CA ASP A 45 -30.67 -6.46 -3.67
C ASP A 45 -31.03 -5.68 -4.93
N ASN A 46 -30.95 -6.30 -6.11
CA ASN A 46 -31.37 -5.66 -7.37
C ASN A 46 -32.87 -5.45 -7.45
N ASP A 47 -33.69 -6.42 -7.00
CA ASP A 47 -35.13 -6.30 -6.95
C ASP A 47 -35.54 -5.28 -5.89
N ALA A 48 -34.85 -5.28 -4.75
CA ALA A 48 -35.05 -4.28 -3.70
C ALA A 48 -34.75 -2.86 -4.21
N LEU A 49 -33.65 -2.65 -4.92
CA LEU A 49 -33.27 -1.37 -5.51
C LEU A 49 -34.37 -0.89 -6.48
N ALA A 50 -34.81 -1.75 -7.41
CA ALA A 50 -35.84 -1.41 -8.38
C ALA A 50 -37.18 -1.07 -7.67
N GLY A 51 -37.51 -1.83 -6.64
CA GLY A 51 -38.70 -1.59 -5.83
C GLY A 51 -38.68 -0.26 -5.08
N PHE A 52 -37.55 0.06 -4.39
CA PHE A 52 -37.42 1.35 -3.70
C PHE A 52 -37.40 2.54 -4.66
N GLN A 53 -36.79 2.40 -5.85
CA GLN A 53 -36.85 3.45 -6.89
C GLN A 53 -38.29 3.67 -7.39
N LYS A 54 -39.07 2.60 -7.61
CA LYS A 54 -40.47 2.71 -7.97
C LYS A 54 -41.27 3.33 -6.84
N ALA A 55 -41.08 2.90 -5.59
CA ALA A 55 -41.79 3.47 -4.42
C ALA A 55 -41.47 4.96 -4.26
N LEU A 56 -40.21 5.38 -4.49
CA LEU A 56 -39.79 6.79 -4.48
C LEU A 56 -40.56 7.60 -5.52
N SER A 57 -40.65 7.11 -6.76
CA SER A 57 -41.37 7.80 -7.84
C SER A 57 -42.84 7.97 -7.53
N LEU A 58 -43.48 6.93 -6.99
CA LEU A 58 -44.88 6.98 -6.58
C LEU A 58 -45.11 7.93 -5.39
N ALA A 59 -44.20 7.91 -4.42
CA ALA A 59 -44.28 8.78 -3.25
C ALA A 59 -44.10 10.26 -3.64
N GLU A 60 -43.15 10.57 -4.55
CA GLU A 60 -42.95 11.93 -5.06
C GLU A 60 -44.19 12.42 -5.88
N ALA A 61 -44.81 11.54 -6.65
CA ALA A 61 -46.05 11.87 -7.36
C ALA A 61 -47.22 12.16 -6.42
N ALA A 62 -47.28 11.57 -5.22
CA ALA A 62 -48.25 11.83 -4.20
C ALA A 62 -48.08 13.17 -3.43
N GLY A 63 -46.99 13.92 -3.74
CA GLY A 63 -46.74 15.23 -3.14
C GLY A 63 -46.51 15.19 -1.62
N GLU A 64 -47.15 16.09 -0.89
CA GLU A 64 -46.99 16.19 0.58
C GLU A 64 -47.33 14.87 1.31
N ALA A 65 -48.33 14.13 0.85
CA ALA A 65 -48.74 12.87 1.45
C ALA A 65 -47.60 11.80 1.34
N GLY A 66 -46.80 11.83 0.26
CA GLY A 66 -45.71 10.91 0.03
C GLY A 66 -44.36 11.35 0.59
N ALA A 67 -44.24 12.56 1.13
CA ALA A 67 -42.94 13.17 1.48
C ALA A 67 -42.11 12.33 2.47
N GLN A 68 -42.76 11.70 3.46
CA GLN A 68 -42.06 10.83 4.42
C GLN A 68 -41.53 9.58 3.74
N LEU A 69 -42.35 8.89 2.95
CA LEU A 69 -41.96 7.67 2.24
C LEU A 69 -40.83 7.96 1.22
N ALA A 70 -40.90 9.10 0.52
CA ALA A 70 -39.86 9.55 -0.38
C ALA A 70 -38.54 9.76 0.37
N THR A 71 -38.58 10.37 1.57
CA THR A 71 -37.40 10.56 2.41
C THR A 71 -36.76 9.24 2.83
N GLU A 72 -37.59 8.26 3.20
CA GLU A 72 -37.11 6.93 3.57
C GLU A 72 -36.47 6.21 2.39
N CYS A 73 -37.10 6.26 1.20
CA CYS A 73 -36.49 5.70 -0.02
C CYS A 73 -35.15 6.35 -0.36
N LYS A 74 -35.07 7.68 -0.27
CA LYS A 74 -33.81 8.45 -0.50
C LYS A 74 -32.71 8.06 0.47
N GLY A 75 -33.05 7.70 1.71
CA GLY A 75 -32.10 7.23 2.70
C GLY A 75 -31.63 5.78 2.50
N ILE A 76 -32.37 4.95 1.76
CA ILE A 76 -32.13 3.53 1.58
C ILE A 76 -31.40 3.27 0.24
N ILE A 77 -31.83 3.87 -0.85
CA ILE A 77 -31.35 3.62 -2.21
C ILE A 77 -29.82 3.72 -2.32
N PRO A 78 -29.13 4.79 -1.84
CA PRO A 78 -27.69 4.89 -1.93
C PRO A 78 -26.96 3.74 -1.22
N LYS A 79 -27.49 3.30 -0.08
CA LYS A 79 -26.90 2.20 0.71
C LYS A 79 -27.03 0.86 0.00
N ILE A 80 -28.14 0.61 -0.68
CA ILE A 80 -28.30 -0.59 -1.51
C ILE A 80 -27.33 -0.55 -2.69
N LEU A 81 -27.15 0.59 -3.32
CA LEU A 81 -26.17 0.75 -4.42
C LEU A 81 -24.76 0.44 -3.96
N VAL A 82 -24.34 0.91 -2.77
CA VAL A 82 -23.07 0.54 -2.17
C VAL A 82 -22.97 -0.97 -1.93
N LYS A 83 -24.05 -1.59 -1.44
CA LYS A 83 -24.08 -3.05 -1.21
C LYS A 83 -23.91 -3.82 -2.51
N ILE A 84 -24.67 -3.48 -3.55
CA ILE A 84 -24.57 -4.12 -4.88
C ILE A 84 -23.17 -3.90 -5.46
N GLY A 85 -22.58 -2.70 -5.32
CA GLY A 85 -21.20 -2.44 -5.74
C GLY A 85 -20.18 -3.34 -5.04
N LYS A 86 -20.32 -3.56 -3.74
CA LYS A 86 -19.47 -4.49 -2.98
C LYS A 86 -19.63 -5.94 -3.44
N GLU A 87 -20.84 -6.35 -3.77
CA GLU A 87 -21.13 -7.68 -4.30
C GLU A 87 -20.51 -7.88 -5.69
N ALA A 88 -20.64 -6.89 -6.57
CA ALA A 88 -19.99 -6.89 -7.88
C ALA A 88 -18.46 -6.99 -7.75
N ALA A 89 -17.85 -6.23 -6.84
CA ALA A 89 -16.42 -6.31 -6.55
C ALA A 89 -15.99 -7.71 -6.08
N ASN A 90 -16.76 -8.34 -5.20
CA ASN A 90 -16.51 -9.70 -4.75
C ASN A 90 -16.65 -10.74 -5.88
N ALA A 91 -17.56 -10.50 -6.83
CA ALA A 91 -17.74 -11.31 -8.03
C ALA A 91 -16.69 -11.02 -9.13
N LYS A 92 -15.74 -10.08 -8.86
CA LYS A 92 -14.72 -9.59 -9.80
C LYS A 92 -15.28 -8.83 -11.02
N ASP A 93 -16.50 -8.33 -10.92
CA ASP A 93 -17.05 -7.35 -11.84
C ASP A 93 -16.65 -5.94 -11.37
N LEU A 94 -15.40 -5.56 -11.67
CA LEU A 94 -14.82 -4.31 -11.16
C LEU A 94 -15.48 -3.08 -11.80
N ASP A 95 -15.82 -3.16 -13.09
CA ASP A 95 -16.51 -2.07 -13.79
C ASP A 95 -17.92 -1.87 -13.26
N GLY A 96 -18.66 -2.96 -13.05
CA GLY A 96 -19.98 -2.94 -12.40
C GLY A 96 -19.92 -2.36 -10.99
N ALA A 97 -18.92 -2.73 -10.21
CA ALA A 97 -18.71 -2.20 -8.86
C ALA A 97 -18.49 -0.67 -8.88
N ILE A 98 -17.59 -0.18 -9.74
CA ILE A 98 -17.30 1.26 -9.89
C ILE A 98 -18.54 2.01 -10.35
N ALA A 99 -19.30 1.47 -11.30
CA ALA A 99 -20.55 2.08 -11.77
C ALA A 99 -21.55 2.25 -10.63
N LYS A 100 -21.74 1.21 -9.79
CA LYS A 100 -22.65 1.27 -8.64
C LYS A 100 -22.16 2.22 -7.55
N PHE A 101 -20.87 2.29 -7.27
CA PHE A 101 -20.36 3.29 -6.33
C PHE A 101 -20.53 4.73 -6.84
N LYS A 102 -20.31 4.99 -8.13
CA LYS A 102 -20.56 6.31 -8.72
C LYS A 102 -22.03 6.69 -8.67
N GLU A 103 -22.92 5.75 -8.94
CA GLU A 103 -24.38 5.96 -8.79
C GLU A 103 -24.75 6.26 -7.32
N ALA A 104 -24.17 5.52 -6.37
CA ALA A 104 -24.36 5.75 -4.94
C ALA A 104 -23.91 7.15 -4.52
N ILE A 105 -22.72 7.59 -4.97
CA ILE A 105 -22.18 8.92 -4.69
C ILE A 105 -23.11 10.00 -5.23
N ALA A 106 -23.59 9.86 -6.47
CA ALA A 106 -24.46 10.83 -7.09
C ALA A 106 -25.78 10.97 -6.31
N LYS A 107 -26.44 9.84 -5.99
CA LYS A 107 -27.72 9.84 -5.26
C LYS A 107 -27.55 10.29 -3.81
N ALA A 108 -26.52 9.83 -3.11
CA ALA A 108 -26.24 10.25 -1.75
C ALA A 108 -25.94 11.76 -1.66
N THR A 109 -25.17 12.29 -2.62
CA THR A 109 -24.87 13.74 -2.69
C THR A 109 -26.14 14.55 -3.01
N GLU A 110 -26.94 14.11 -3.97
CA GLU A 110 -28.22 14.74 -4.33
C GLU A 110 -29.16 14.84 -3.13
N TRP A 111 -29.19 13.81 -2.30
CA TRP A 111 -30.15 13.69 -1.19
C TRP A 111 -29.57 14.02 0.18
N GLY A 112 -28.30 14.48 0.25
CA GLY A 112 -27.68 14.96 1.48
C GLY A 112 -27.17 13.87 2.42
N ASP A 113 -27.00 12.62 1.96
CA ASP A 113 -26.39 11.52 2.71
C ASP A 113 -24.86 11.54 2.51
N ALA A 114 -24.21 12.48 3.20
CA ALA A 114 -22.76 12.68 3.10
C ALA A 114 -21.95 11.45 3.56
N GLU A 115 -22.48 10.65 4.50
CA GLU A 115 -21.83 9.45 5.01
C GLU A 115 -21.73 8.37 3.92
N THR A 116 -22.85 8.04 3.28
CA THR A 116 -22.86 7.06 2.19
C THR A 116 -22.06 7.52 0.98
N ALA A 117 -22.10 8.84 0.66
CA ALA A 117 -21.29 9.39 -0.41
C ALA A 117 -19.78 9.24 -0.15
N SER A 118 -19.34 9.50 1.09
CA SER A 118 -17.94 9.32 1.50
C SER A 118 -17.53 7.85 1.45
N GLU A 119 -18.36 6.96 2.02
CA GLU A 119 -18.11 5.51 1.99
C GLU A 119 -17.93 5.00 0.55
N ALA A 120 -18.85 5.35 -0.34
CA ALA A 120 -18.78 4.92 -1.74
C ALA A 120 -17.53 5.48 -2.45
N LYS A 121 -17.16 6.74 -2.19
CA LYS A 121 -15.97 7.38 -2.75
C LYS A 121 -14.68 6.69 -2.31
N GLU A 122 -14.58 6.28 -1.05
CA GLU A 122 -13.40 5.58 -0.51
C GLU A 122 -13.25 4.16 -1.09
N LEU A 123 -14.32 3.54 -1.57
CA LEU A 123 -14.30 2.19 -2.13
C LEU A 123 -13.72 2.12 -3.55
N ILE A 124 -13.88 3.18 -4.37
CA ILE A 124 -13.43 3.17 -5.78
C ILE A 124 -11.91 2.96 -5.89
N PRO A 125 -11.03 3.71 -5.20
CA PRO A 125 -9.60 3.48 -5.30
C PRO A 125 -9.20 2.09 -4.80
N LEU A 126 -9.93 1.49 -3.87
CA LEU A 126 -9.65 0.12 -3.39
C LEU A 126 -9.89 -0.94 -4.47
N ILE A 127 -10.85 -0.72 -5.38
CA ILE A 127 -11.07 -1.60 -6.55
C ILE A 127 -9.82 -1.62 -7.43
N PHE A 128 -9.33 -0.45 -7.83
CA PHE A 128 -8.13 -0.35 -8.67
C PHE A 128 -6.89 -0.92 -7.98
N ILE A 129 -6.74 -0.71 -6.65
CA ILE A 129 -5.64 -1.32 -5.88
C ILE A 129 -5.76 -2.85 -5.89
N THR A 130 -6.97 -3.39 -5.79
CA THR A 130 -7.20 -4.84 -5.81
C THR A 130 -6.81 -5.45 -7.15
N ASP A 131 -7.21 -4.83 -8.26
CA ASP A 131 -6.83 -5.27 -9.60
C ASP A 131 -5.32 -5.15 -9.84
N GLY A 132 -4.75 -4.00 -9.49
CA GLY A 132 -3.30 -3.81 -9.51
C GLY A 132 -2.53 -4.85 -8.69
N ASN A 133 -3.05 -5.25 -7.52
CA ASN A 133 -2.44 -6.31 -6.71
C ASN A 133 -2.52 -7.69 -7.40
N GLN A 134 -3.60 -7.99 -8.11
CA GLN A 134 -3.70 -9.22 -8.89
C GLN A 134 -2.64 -9.21 -10.00
N LEU A 135 -2.54 -8.13 -10.78
CA LEU A 135 -1.54 -7.97 -11.84
C LEU A 135 -0.10 -8.03 -11.30
N LEU A 136 0.14 -7.44 -10.13
CA LEU A 136 1.43 -7.53 -9.44
C LEU A 136 1.80 -8.99 -9.11
N ASN A 137 0.86 -9.79 -8.62
CA ASN A 137 1.06 -11.21 -8.33
C ASN A 137 1.32 -12.03 -9.61
N GLU A 138 0.71 -11.64 -10.71
CA GLU A 138 0.95 -12.20 -12.05
C GLU A 138 2.25 -11.69 -12.69
N LYS A 139 3.00 -10.82 -12.01
CA LYS A 139 4.23 -10.15 -12.48
C LYS A 139 4.03 -9.26 -13.70
N LYS A 140 2.81 -8.81 -13.95
CA LYS A 140 2.45 -7.82 -14.96
C LYS A 140 2.65 -6.41 -14.43
N PHE A 141 3.92 -6.06 -14.16
CA PHE A 141 4.26 -4.85 -13.38
C PHE A 141 3.85 -3.55 -14.07
N ALA A 142 3.96 -3.47 -15.39
CA ALA A 142 3.57 -2.27 -16.13
C ALA A 142 2.04 -2.06 -16.10
N GLU A 143 1.28 -3.12 -16.27
CA GLU A 143 -0.18 -3.11 -16.20
C GLU A 143 -0.64 -2.77 -14.77
N ALA A 144 -0.01 -3.37 -13.75
CA ALA A 144 -0.30 -3.05 -12.36
C ALA A 144 -0.10 -1.56 -12.02
N ILE A 145 0.94 -0.91 -12.57
CA ILE A 145 1.16 0.53 -12.40
C ILE A 145 -0.03 1.32 -12.93
N VAL A 146 -0.58 0.95 -14.09
CA VAL A 146 -1.75 1.64 -14.67
C VAL A 146 -2.95 1.59 -13.72
N GLU A 147 -3.23 0.43 -13.10
CA GLU A 147 -4.33 0.31 -12.16
C GLU A 147 -4.09 1.13 -10.88
N TYR A 148 -2.87 1.14 -10.35
CA TYR A 148 -2.55 1.99 -9.21
C TYR A 148 -2.61 3.49 -9.55
N GLU A 149 -2.27 3.89 -10.78
CA GLU A 149 -2.43 5.28 -11.25
C GLU A 149 -3.91 5.68 -11.35
N LYS A 150 -4.81 4.76 -11.75
CA LYS A 150 -6.26 4.99 -11.68
C LYS A 150 -6.72 5.19 -10.23
N ALA A 151 -6.19 4.39 -9.28
CA ALA A 151 -6.47 4.60 -7.87
C ALA A 151 -6.04 6.00 -7.39
N LEU A 152 -4.86 6.48 -7.85
CA LEU A 152 -4.36 7.83 -7.53
C LEU A 152 -5.15 8.94 -8.22
N ALA A 153 -5.81 8.68 -9.32
CA ALA A 153 -6.71 9.65 -9.96
C ALA A 153 -7.98 9.89 -9.12
N GLU A 154 -8.45 8.88 -8.41
CA GLU A 154 -9.59 8.99 -7.50
C GLU A 154 -9.18 9.46 -6.08
N ASP A 155 -8.01 9.02 -5.60
CA ASP A 155 -7.43 9.38 -4.31
C ASP A 155 -5.92 9.71 -4.46
N PRO A 156 -5.57 10.97 -4.72
CA PRO A 156 -4.18 11.40 -4.95
C PRO A 156 -3.25 11.19 -3.74
N ASP A 157 -3.80 11.06 -2.54
CA ASP A 157 -3.02 10.87 -1.32
C ASP A 157 -2.98 9.40 -0.85
N ASN A 158 -3.30 8.46 -1.74
CA ASN A 158 -3.25 7.04 -1.43
C ASN A 158 -1.81 6.53 -1.33
N GLY A 159 -1.27 6.53 -0.12
CA GLY A 159 0.10 6.06 0.15
C GLY A 159 0.33 4.59 -0.22
N MET A 160 -0.72 3.74 -0.18
CA MET A 160 -0.60 2.33 -0.58
C MET A 160 -0.38 2.20 -2.09
N ALA A 161 -1.09 2.98 -2.91
CA ALA A 161 -0.90 2.99 -4.36
C ALA A 161 0.53 3.41 -4.73
N TYR A 162 1.06 4.49 -4.11
CA TYR A 162 2.46 4.88 -4.30
C TYR A 162 3.44 3.78 -3.89
N LEU A 163 3.22 3.11 -2.76
CA LEU A 163 4.06 2.00 -2.32
C LEU A 163 4.09 0.88 -3.37
N ARG A 164 2.94 0.50 -3.91
CA ARG A 164 2.81 -0.54 -4.93
C ARG A 164 3.45 -0.14 -6.26
N ILE A 165 3.26 1.11 -6.71
CA ILE A 165 3.93 1.66 -7.88
C ILE A 165 5.45 1.57 -7.71
N GLY A 166 5.98 1.97 -6.55
CA GLY A 166 7.40 1.85 -6.24
C GLY A 166 7.91 0.42 -6.33
N MET A 167 7.15 -0.55 -5.82
CA MET A 167 7.50 -1.97 -5.92
C MET A 167 7.53 -2.44 -7.39
N CYS A 168 6.54 -2.08 -8.20
CA CYS A 168 6.49 -2.43 -9.62
C CYS A 168 7.67 -1.80 -10.39
N LYS A 169 7.94 -0.51 -10.20
CA LYS A 169 9.06 0.20 -10.84
C LYS A 169 10.41 -0.42 -10.48
N ASN A 170 10.60 -0.83 -9.21
CA ASN A 170 11.81 -1.53 -8.79
C ASN A 170 11.98 -2.89 -9.50
N GLN A 171 10.91 -3.62 -9.74
CA GLN A 171 10.94 -4.88 -10.50
C GLN A 171 11.27 -4.65 -11.99
N LEU A 172 10.78 -3.56 -12.56
CA LEU A 172 11.09 -3.15 -13.93
C LEU A 172 12.50 -2.56 -14.10
N GLY A 173 13.24 -2.35 -13.00
CA GLY A 173 14.59 -1.79 -13.02
C GLY A 173 14.62 -0.25 -12.99
N ASP A 174 13.47 0.42 -12.93
CA ASP A 174 13.38 1.87 -12.71
C ASP A 174 13.62 2.21 -11.23
N ALA A 175 14.88 2.20 -10.83
CA ALA A 175 15.26 2.50 -9.45
C ALA A 175 14.95 3.96 -9.06
N ALA A 176 15.06 4.91 -9.99
CA ALA A 176 14.79 6.31 -9.72
C ALA A 176 13.29 6.55 -9.46
N GLY A 177 12.44 6.03 -10.34
CA GLY A 177 11.00 6.10 -10.17
C GLY A 177 10.50 5.33 -8.95
N ALA A 178 11.16 4.20 -8.61
CA ALA A 178 10.84 3.45 -7.40
C ALA A 178 11.13 4.28 -6.12
N ILE A 179 12.31 4.93 -6.05
CA ILE A 179 12.68 5.77 -4.92
C ILE A 179 11.67 6.91 -4.75
N ALA A 180 11.36 7.64 -5.82
CA ALA A 180 10.40 8.74 -5.76
C ALA A 180 9.01 8.28 -5.27
N ALA A 181 8.53 7.12 -5.74
CA ALA A 181 7.26 6.56 -5.30
C ALA A 181 7.30 6.13 -3.83
N PHE A 182 8.38 5.52 -3.36
CA PHE A 182 8.53 5.14 -1.95
C PHE A 182 8.63 6.37 -1.02
N GLU A 183 9.35 7.41 -1.44
CA GLU A 183 9.44 8.66 -0.68
C GLU A 183 8.06 9.33 -0.55
N LYS A 184 7.27 9.34 -1.63
CA LYS A 184 5.88 9.83 -1.56
C LYS A 184 5.02 8.95 -0.66
N ALA A 185 5.11 7.62 -0.76
CA ALA A 185 4.40 6.69 0.10
C ALA A 185 4.75 6.91 1.59
N MET A 186 6.00 7.22 1.90
CA MET A 186 6.49 7.49 3.24
C MET A 186 5.78 8.70 3.85
N THR A 187 5.55 9.78 3.10
CA THR A 187 4.83 10.97 3.56
C THR A 187 3.32 10.74 3.71
N LEU A 188 2.80 9.67 3.13
CA LEU A 188 1.37 9.33 3.10
C LEU A 188 1.04 8.09 3.95
N GLY A 189 1.66 7.97 5.11
CA GLY A 189 1.33 6.96 6.12
C GLY A 189 1.93 5.57 5.88
N GLN A 190 2.75 5.38 4.83
CA GLN A 190 3.43 4.11 4.57
C GLN A 190 4.90 4.10 5.02
N GLU A 191 5.25 4.88 6.04
CA GLU A 191 6.63 5.15 6.44
C GLU A 191 7.46 3.88 6.66
N ALA A 192 7.00 2.95 7.49
CA ALA A 192 7.75 1.74 7.82
C ALA A 192 7.98 0.84 6.58
N ASN A 193 6.94 0.65 5.76
CA ASN A 193 7.02 -0.15 4.56
C ASN A 193 7.91 0.50 3.50
N ALA A 194 7.76 1.80 3.30
CA ALA A 194 8.55 2.57 2.34
C ALA A 194 10.04 2.59 2.71
N LYS A 195 10.39 2.85 3.98
CA LYS A 195 11.76 2.79 4.48
C LYS A 195 12.41 1.43 4.18
N LYS A 196 11.70 0.34 4.46
CA LYS A 196 12.20 -1.02 4.17
C LYS A 196 12.50 -1.21 2.67
N GLN A 197 11.66 -0.69 1.79
CA GLN A 197 11.89 -0.76 0.35
C GLN A 197 13.05 0.13 -0.09
N LEU A 198 13.17 1.35 0.44
CA LEU A 198 14.26 2.28 0.15
C LEU A 198 15.62 1.68 0.55
N VAL A 199 15.72 1.07 1.74
CA VAL A 199 16.93 0.32 2.14
C VAL A 199 17.32 -0.67 1.05
N ASN A 200 16.38 -1.50 0.59
CA ASN A 200 16.68 -2.54 -0.40
C ASN A 200 17.08 -1.98 -1.77
N VAL A 201 16.42 -0.92 -2.23
CA VAL A 201 16.76 -0.28 -3.52
C VAL A 201 18.15 0.32 -3.47
N TYR A 202 18.49 1.06 -2.42
CA TYR A 202 19.80 1.66 -2.28
C TYR A 202 20.92 0.64 -2.09
N VAL A 203 20.68 -0.46 -1.35
CA VAL A 203 21.65 -1.60 -1.27
C VAL A 203 21.88 -2.21 -2.65
N LYS A 204 20.83 -2.42 -3.43
CA LYS A 204 20.94 -2.95 -4.80
C LYS A 204 21.76 -2.01 -5.69
N LYS A 205 21.51 -0.69 -5.63
CA LYS A 205 22.32 0.32 -6.34
C LYS A 205 23.78 0.31 -5.89
N ALA A 206 24.02 0.34 -4.58
CA ALA A 206 25.37 0.31 -4.02
C ALA A 206 26.16 -0.93 -4.48
N ASN A 207 25.51 -2.10 -4.51
CA ASN A 207 26.13 -3.33 -4.99
C ASN A 207 26.43 -3.28 -6.50
N ALA A 208 25.54 -2.71 -7.30
CA ALA A 208 25.77 -2.52 -8.74
C ALA A 208 26.96 -1.58 -8.98
N ASP A 209 27.04 -0.45 -8.28
CA ASP A 209 28.15 0.48 -8.34
C ASP A 209 29.47 -0.17 -7.93
N LEU A 210 29.47 -0.96 -6.84
CA LEU A 210 30.66 -1.67 -6.39
C LEU A 210 31.18 -2.64 -7.46
N ARG A 211 30.29 -3.39 -8.11
CA ARG A 211 30.64 -4.29 -9.22
C ARG A 211 31.17 -3.54 -10.44
N ALA A 212 30.64 -2.36 -10.71
CA ALA A 212 31.09 -1.47 -11.78
C ALA A 212 32.41 -0.71 -11.43
N LYS A 213 32.98 -0.98 -10.24
CA LYS A 213 34.15 -0.28 -9.68
C LYS A 213 33.93 1.23 -9.48
N ASN A 214 32.67 1.67 -9.42
CA ASN A 214 32.27 3.01 -9.02
C ASN A 214 32.25 3.09 -7.48
N SER A 215 33.40 3.15 -6.85
CA SER A 215 33.53 3.12 -5.39
C SER A 215 32.81 4.31 -4.72
N GLN A 216 32.81 5.50 -5.35
CA GLN A 216 32.13 6.65 -4.77
C GLN A 216 30.61 6.45 -4.79
N GLY A 217 30.02 6.04 -5.92
CA GLY A 217 28.59 5.72 -6.00
C GLY A 217 28.18 4.60 -5.03
N ALA A 218 29.03 3.56 -4.90
CA ALA A 218 28.77 2.47 -3.95
C ALA A 218 28.72 2.97 -2.49
N LEU A 219 29.67 3.84 -2.10
CA LEU A 219 29.69 4.42 -0.75
C LEU A 219 28.49 5.30 -0.51
N ASP A 220 28.15 6.18 -1.46
CA ASP A 220 27.06 7.13 -1.33
C ASP A 220 25.70 6.41 -1.25
N ASN A 221 25.46 5.44 -2.13
CA ASN A 221 24.23 4.64 -2.09
C ASN A 221 24.15 3.75 -0.83
N ALA A 222 25.28 3.23 -0.33
CA ALA A 222 25.28 2.49 0.93
C ALA A 222 24.94 3.39 2.12
N LYS A 223 25.53 4.60 2.21
CA LYS A 223 25.17 5.60 3.23
C LYS A 223 23.68 6.00 3.13
N LYS A 224 23.20 6.23 1.90
CA LYS A 224 21.77 6.53 1.67
C LYS A 224 20.84 5.41 2.16
N SER A 225 21.21 4.15 1.93
CA SER A 225 20.46 3.02 2.49
C SER A 225 20.35 3.10 4.02
N LEU A 226 21.47 3.42 4.68
CA LEU A 226 21.55 3.48 6.14
C LEU A 226 20.78 4.65 6.76
N GLU A 227 20.48 5.71 5.99
CA GLU A 227 19.58 6.78 6.43
C GLU A 227 18.13 6.27 6.67
N TYR A 228 17.71 5.25 5.91
CA TYR A 228 16.37 4.67 6.02
C TYR A 228 16.28 3.49 6.99
N GLY A 229 17.41 2.83 7.26
CA GLY A 229 17.47 1.73 8.21
C GLY A 229 18.75 0.93 8.16
N GLU A 230 19.06 0.26 9.25
CA GLU A 230 20.24 -0.58 9.34
C GLU A 230 20.18 -1.76 8.38
N ASN A 231 21.30 -2.03 7.71
CA ASN A 231 21.42 -3.18 6.81
C ASN A 231 22.86 -3.69 6.77
N PRO A 232 23.12 -4.95 7.19
CA PRO A 232 24.47 -5.51 7.21
C PRO A 232 25.20 -5.48 5.86
N ASN A 233 24.47 -5.61 4.75
CA ASN A 233 25.04 -5.53 3.42
C ASN A 233 25.43 -4.09 3.05
N ALA A 234 24.63 -3.09 3.45
CA ALA A 234 24.98 -1.69 3.24
C ALA A 234 26.26 -1.33 3.98
N TYR A 235 26.41 -1.75 5.22
CA TYR A 235 27.64 -1.59 5.99
C TYR A 235 28.84 -2.23 5.31
N MET A 236 28.71 -3.47 4.84
CA MET A 236 29.80 -4.19 4.16
C MET A 236 30.19 -3.52 2.82
N ILE A 237 29.19 -3.18 2.00
CA ILE A 237 29.41 -2.56 0.68
C ILE A 237 30.03 -1.18 0.85
N GLY A 238 29.45 -0.34 1.71
CA GLY A 238 29.94 1.01 1.98
C GLY A 238 31.37 1.00 2.54
N GLY A 239 31.65 0.13 3.50
CA GLY A 239 32.98 -0.01 4.07
C GLY A 239 33.99 -0.53 3.07
N THR A 240 33.64 -1.51 2.21
CA THR A 240 34.52 -1.99 1.13
C THR A 240 34.82 -0.87 0.12
N ALA A 241 33.82 -0.10 -0.25
CA ALA A 241 33.97 1.05 -1.14
C ALA A 241 34.85 2.14 -0.52
N ALA A 242 34.70 2.41 0.78
CA ALA A 242 35.51 3.36 1.52
C ALA A 242 37.03 2.93 1.54
N VAL A 243 37.29 1.63 1.70
CA VAL A 243 38.69 1.11 1.57
C VAL A 243 39.28 1.40 0.18
N ALA A 244 38.51 1.17 -0.87
CA ALA A 244 38.92 1.43 -2.24
C ALA A 244 39.23 2.91 -2.49
N LEU A 245 38.49 3.80 -1.82
CA LEU A 245 38.68 5.25 -1.84
C LEU A 245 39.75 5.76 -0.86
N LYS A 246 40.39 4.88 -0.09
CA LYS A 246 41.35 5.21 0.99
C LYS A 246 40.72 6.06 2.11
N LYS A 247 39.39 6.02 2.27
CA LYS A 247 38.68 6.66 3.36
C LYS A 247 38.59 5.70 4.57
N TYR A 248 39.78 5.51 5.22
CA TYR A 248 39.91 4.43 6.19
C TYR A 248 39.10 4.60 7.46
N ASP A 249 38.79 5.83 7.86
CA ASP A 249 37.90 6.09 9.02
C ASP A 249 36.47 5.66 8.72
N ASP A 250 35.92 6.07 7.57
CA ASP A 250 34.60 5.62 7.10
C ASP A 250 34.57 4.09 6.97
N ALA A 251 35.64 3.49 6.45
CA ALA A 251 35.76 2.04 6.29
C ALA A 251 35.66 1.30 7.63
N ILE A 252 36.42 1.76 8.64
CA ILE A 252 36.41 1.16 9.99
C ILE A 252 35.03 1.32 10.61
N GLU A 253 34.45 2.51 10.55
CA GLU A 253 33.10 2.77 11.10
C GLU A 253 32.06 1.82 10.51
N LEU A 254 32.00 1.72 9.18
CA LEU A 254 30.99 0.92 8.49
C LEU A 254 31.24 -0.59 8.68
N LEU A 255 32.49 -1.06 8.48
CA LEU A 255 32.80 -2.48 8.56
C LEU A 255 32.67 -3.04 9.98
N SER A 256 32.89 -2.22 11.01
CA SER A 256 32.70 -2.67 12.39
C SER A 256 31.24 -2.99 12.75
N LYS A 257 30.28 -2.43 11.99
CA LYS A 257 28.85 -2.72 12.08
C LYS A 257 28.37 -3.81 11.11
N ALA A 258 29.21 -4.21 10.17
CA ALA A 258 28.90 -5.26 9.20
C ALA A 258 28.94 -6.64 9.85
N LYS A 259 28.21 -7.60 9.25
CA LYS A 259 28.33 -9.00 9.67
C LYS A 259 29.73 -9.51 9.38
N ALA A 260 30.43 -9.97 10.41
CA ALA A 260 31.82 -10.45 10.31
C ALA A 260 31.92 -11.62 9.31
N ASN A 261 32.91 -11.53 8.43
CA ASN A 261 33.36 -12.58 7.52
C ASN A 261 34.81 -12.27 7.09
N ALA A 262 35.41 -13.18 6.33
CA ALA A 262 36.81 -13.02 5.93
C ALA A 262 37.11 -11.70 5.16
N ASN A 263 36.20 -11.29 4.26
CA ASN A 263 36.34 -10.04 3.51
C ASN A 263 36.22 -8.80 4.40
N VAL A 264 35.26 -8.81 5.33
CA VAL A 264 35.06 -7.71 6.30
C VAL A 264 36.31 -7.58 7.17
N ASN A 265 36.80 -8.69 7.75
CA ASN A 265 37.99 -8.70 8.59
C ASN A 265 39.23 -8.28 7.82
N TYR A 266 39.39 -8.72 6.57
CA TYR A 266 40.50 -8.30 5.69
C TYR A 266 40.48 -6.79 5.44
N ASN A 267 39.34 -6.22 5.13
CA ASN A 267 39.19 -4.79 4.89
C ASN A 267 39.41 -3.96 6.16
N LEU A 268 38.96 -4.45 7.32
CA LEU A 268 39.28 -3.83 8.62
C LEU A 268 40.77 -3.86 8.91
N ALA A 269 41.42 -5.02 8.72
CA ALA A 269 42.87 -5.15 8.90
C ALA A 269 43.66 -4.14 8.03
N ARG A 270 43.33 -4.06 6.75
CA ARG A 270 43.93 -3.10 5.81
C ARG A 270 43.71 -1.64 6.22
N SER A 271 42.51 -1.32 6.71
CA SER A 271 42.20 0.03 7.14
C SER A 271 42.98 0.44 8.38
N TYR A 272 43.09 -0.46 9.37
CA TYR A 272 43.90 -0.22 10.57
C TYR A 272 45.41 -0.16 10.24
N GLU A 273 45.90 -1.03 9.34
CA GLU A 273 47.29 -1.00 8.89
C GLU A 273 47.59 0.34 8.20
N ALA A 274 46.78 0.80 7.29
CA ALA A 274 46.93 2.07 6.61
C ALA A 274 46.91 3.29 7.55
N LYS A 275 46.21 3.18 8.68
CA LYS A 275 46.20 4.19 9.76
C LYS A 275 47.37 4.02 10.75
N GLY A 276 48.27 3.10 10.55
CA GLY A 276 49.40 2.83 11.43
C GLY A 276 49.07 2.09 12.72
N ASN A 277 47.83 1.60 12.87
CA ASN A 277 47.43 0.83 14.05
C ASN A 277 47.73 -0.67 13.84
N SER A 278 49.05 -1.01 13.97
CA SER A 278 49.51 -2.37 13.76
C SER A 278 48.92 -3.39 14.71
N ALA A 279 48.57 -3.00 15.95
CA ALA A 279 47.95 -3.90 16.92
C ALA A 279 46.57 -4.36 16.46
N LYS A 280 45.69 -3.41 16.06
CA LYS A 280 44.37 -3.74 15.52
C LYS A 280 44.45 -4.47 14.18
N ALA A 281 45.37 -4.07 13.30
CA ALA A 281 45.56 -4.78 12.03
C ALA A 281 45.92 -6.26 12.28
N CYS A 282 46.87 -6.51 13.21
CA CYS A 282 47.26 -7.86 13.63
C CYS A 282 46.07 -8.68 14.14
N GLU A 283 45.23 -8.12 15.03
CA GLU A 283 44.04 -8.79 15.52
C GLU A 283 43.14 -9.29 14.37
N TYR A 284 42.82 -8.43 13.42
CA TYR A 284 41.92 -8.78 12.29
C TYR A 284 42.63 -9.74 11.29
N TYR A 285 43.92 -9.64 11.04
CA TYR A 285 44.64 -10.62 10.21
C TYR A 285 44.65 -12.01 10.85
N LYS A 286 44.79 -12.13 12.17
CA LYS A 286 44.67 -13.43 12.88
C LYS A 286 43.32 -14.11 12.65
N LEU A 287 42.21 -13.34 12.61
CA LEU A 287 40.86 -13.88 12.36
C LEU A 287 40.69 -14.55 11.00
N ILE A 288 41.54 -14.21 10.03
CA ILE A 288 41.47 -14.76 8.68
C ILE A 288 42.66 -15.62 8.30
N ALA A 289 43.54 -15.93 9.25
CA ALA A 289 44.75 -16.75 9.00
C ALA A 289 44.46 -18.20 8.55
N ALA A 290 43.24 -18.70 8.83
CA ALA A 290 42.75 -20.01 8.37
C ALA A 290 41.86 -19.94 7.11
N ASP A 291 41.62 -18.74 6.55
CA ASP A 291 40.80 -18.59 5.34
C ASP A 291 41.50 -19.21 4.12
N ALA A 292 40.74 -19.93 3.29
CA ALA A 292 41.30 -20.65 2.16
C ALA A 292 41.94 -19.76 1.08
N LYS A 293 41.47 -18.48 0.97
CA LYS A 293 41.95 -17.54 -0.06
C LYS A 293 42.90 -16.49 0.51
N LEU A 294 42.64 -16.04 1.74
CA LEU A 294 43.37 -14.93 2.36
C LEU A 294 44.36 -15.37 3.42
N GLY A 295 44.33 -16.66 3.84
CA GLY A 295 45.05 -17.17 4.98
C GLY A 295 46.58 -17.01 4.84
N GLU A 296 47.16 -17.37 3.71
CA GLU A 296 48.62 -17.25 3.52
C GLU A 296 49.08 -15.78 3.57
N PHE A 297 48.32 -14.88 2.93
CA PHE A 297 48.60 -13.44 3.01
C PHE A 297 48.47 -12.95 4.48
N ALA A 298 47.43 -13.38 5.18
CA ALA A 298 47.19 -12.97 6.55
C ALA A 298 48.30 -13.47 7.51
N LYS A 299 48.77 -14.72 7.38
CA LYS A 299 49.89 -15.25 8.17
C LYS A 299 51.17 -14.41 7.99
N ALA A 300 51.48 -14.03 6.74
CA ALA A 300 52.64 -13.16 6.46
C ALA A 300 52.49 -11.79 7.15
N LYS A 301 51.28 -11.20 7.11
CA LYS A 301 50.98 -9.93 7.80
C LYS A 301 51.04 -10.08 9.32
N VAL A 302 50.53 -11.17 9.89
CA VAL A 302 50.65 -11.47 11.32
C VAL A 302 52.13 -11.53 11.74
N ALA A 303 52.99 -12.24 10.99
CA ALA A 303 54.41 -12.33 11.29
C ALA A 303 55.11 -10.96 11.26
N ALA A 304 54.65 -10.05 10.37
CA ALA A 304 55.27 -8.73 10.25
C ALA A 304 54.77 -7.72 11.30
N LEU A 305 53.50 -7.76 11.66
CA LEU A 305 52.83 -6.72 12.46
C LEU A 305 52.64 -7.07 13.94
N CYS A 306 52.58 -8.37 14.28
CA CYS A 306 52.32 -8.82 15.65
C CYS A 306 53.65 -9.00 16.45
N LYS A 307 54.41 -7.95 16.55
CA LYS A 307 55.61 -7.92 17.36
C LYS A 307 55.29 -7.61 18.81
#